data_f588e76779ab87f042a53ead0698365f
#
_entry.id   f588e76779ab87f042a53ead0698365f
#
_cell.length_a   1.000
_cell.length_b   1.000
_cell.length_c   1.000
_cell.angle_alpha   90.00
_cell.angle_beta   90.00
_cell.angle_gamma   90.00
#
_symmetry.space_group_name_H-M   'P 1'
#
loop_
_entity.id
_entity.type
_entity.pdbx_description
1 polymer ?
#
loop_
_entity_poly.entity_id
_entity_poly.type
_entity_poly.pdbx_seq_one_letter_code
_entity_poly.pdbx_strand_id
1 'polypeptide(L)'
;MKDKTKESNKLKNKKPKEWPKIAIIILNWNGWKDTIECLESVFRIDYPNYQVIVVDNNSPNNSMEYIKAWAEGNLDVWTKPDNPLRHLSNPPVPKPVPYVFYNKEEAEKGGNKELESHYDEKSLGKKSNDYNL
;
A
#
# COMPACT_ATOMS: atom_id res chain seq x y z
N MET A 1 -25.00 -21.61 -24.39
CA MET A 1 -23.55 -21.60 -24.74
C MET A 1 -23.09 -20.26 -25.29
N LYS A 2 -23.87 -19.62 -26.12
CA LYS A 2 -23.47 -18.29 -26.68
C LYS A 2 -23.41 -17.21 -25.63
N ASP A 3 -24.18 -17.31 -24.56
CA ASP A 3 -24.25 -16.30 -23.49
C ASP A 3 -23.01 -16.27 -22.61
N LYS A 4 -22.41 -17.42 -22.34
CA LYS A 4 -21.16 -17.49 -21.54
C LYS A 4 -19.99 -16.81 -22.22
N THR A 5 -19.90 -16.90 -23.55
CA THR A 5 -18.85 -16.27 -24.34
C THR A 5 -19.00 -14.75 -24.37
N LYS A 6 -20.25 -14.27 -24.46
CA LYS A 6 -20.54 -12.83 -24.45
C LYS A 6 -20.29 -12.20 -23.08
N GLU A 7 -20.63 -12.89 -22.00
CA GLU A 7 -20.34 -12.41 -20.65
C GLU A 7 -18.84 -12.35 -20.39
N SER A 8 -18.09 -13.36 -20.79
CA SER A 8 -16.64 -13.40 -20.67
C SER A 8 -15.99 -12.24 -21.42
N ASN A 9 -16.49 -11.91 -22.60
CA ASN A 9 -15.96 -10.78 -23.39
C ASN A 9 -16.29 -9.43 -22.76
N LYS A 10 -17.47 -9.28 -22.16
CA LYS A 10 -17.82 -8.06 -21.42
C LYS A 10 -16.89 -7.83 -20.24
N LEU A 11 -16.57 -8.87 -19.48
CA LEU A 11 -15.66 -8.77 -18.35
C LEU A 11 -14.22 -8.42 -18.79
N LYS A 12 -13.75 -8.99 -19.90
CA LYS A 12 -12.43 -8.70 -20.44
C LYS A 12 -12.28 -7.27 -20.95
N ASN A 13 -13.39 -6.66 -21.37
CA ASN A 13 -13.38 -5.31 -21.91
C ASN A 13 -13.65 -4.24 -20.86
N LYS A 14 -13.78 -4.62 -19.59
CA LYS A 14 -13.99 -3.68 -18.51
C LYS A 14 -12.74 -2.84 -18.31
N LYS A 15 -12.90 -1.52 -18.43
CA LYS A 15 -11.78 -0.58 -18.33
C LYS A 15 -11.30 -0.46 -16.88
N PRO A 16 -9.96 -0.31 -16.63
CA PRO A 16 -9.43 -0.15 -15.27
C PRO A 16 -10.07 0.99 -14.48
N LYS A 17 -10.48 2.07 -15.15
CA LYS A 17 -11.16 3.20 -14.49
C LYS A 17 -12.50 2.83 -13.85
N GLU A 18 -13.06 1.68 -14.23
CA GLU A 18 -14.30 1.17 -13.65
C GLU A 18 -14.08 0.39 -12.36
N TRP A 19 -12.82 0.13 -11.98
CA TRP A 19 -12.48 -0.52 -10.74
C TRP A 19 -12.64 0.48 -9.59
N PRO A 20 -13.50 0.22 -8.61
CA PRO A 20 -13.67 1.14 -7.49
C PRO A 20 -12.38 1.27 -6.68
N LYS A 21 -12.14 2.46 -6.15
CA LYS A 21 -11.02 2.70 -5.27
C LYS A 21 -11.26 2.02 -3.93
N ILE A 22 -10.28 1.24 -3.49
CA ILE A 22 -10.32 0.53 -2.22
C ILE A 22 -9.26 1.10 -1.30
N ALA A 23 -9.65 1.45 -0.08
CA ALA A 23 -8.73 1.85 0.97
C ALA A 23 -8.38 0.62 1.81
N ILE A 24 -7.09 0.34 1.92
CA ILE A 24 -6.58 -0.75 2.77
C ILE A 24 -6.00 -0.10 4.01
N ILE A 25 -6.64 -0.30 5.14
CA ILE A 25 -6.24 0.32 6.40
C ILE A 25 -5.49 -0.70 7.23
N ILE A 26 -4.26 -0.35 7.61
CA ILE A 26 -3.39 -1.19 8.43
C ILE A 26 -3.15 -0.45 9.75
N LEU A 27 -3.54 -1.07 10.85
CA LEU A 27 -3.33 -0.52 12.17
C LEU A 27 -2.00 -1.02 12.71
N ASN A 28 -1.15 -0.11 13.16
CA ASN A 28 0.12 -0.45 13.80
C ASN A 28 0.14 0.01 15.26
N TRP A 29 0.57 -0.88 16.13
CA TRP A 29 0.93 -0.54 17.49
C TRP A 29 2.10 -1.42 17.92
N ASN A 30 3.26 -0.80 18.12
CA ASN A 30 4.51 -1.48 18.51
C ASN A 30 4.95 -2.62 17.57
N GLY A 31 4.32 -2.76 16.41
CA GLY A 31 4.52 -3.90 15.52
C GLY A 31 5.09 -3.52 14.17
N TRP A 32 6.07 -2.62 14.11
CA TRP A 32 6.61 -2.15 12.84
C TRP A 32 7.17 -3.28 11.96
N LYS A 33 7.74 -4.32 12.57
CA LYS A 33 8.27 -5.47 11.81
C LYS A 33 7.16 -6.20 11.07
N ASP A 34 6.06 -6.46 11.76
CA ASP A 34 4.90 -7.12 11.15
C ASP A 34 4.24 -6.21 10.13
N THR A 35 4.20 -4.91 10.41
CA THR A 35 3.60 -3.93 9.51
C THR A 35 4.38 -3.82 8.20
N ILE A 36 5.71 -3.73 8.23
CA ILE A 36 6.48 -3.65 6.98
C ILE A 36 6.44 -4.96 6.19
N GLU A 37 6.39 -6.10 6.85
CA GLU A 37 6.19 -7.38 6.18
C GLU A 37 4.81 -7.44 5.52
N CYS A 38 3.79 -6.94 6.20
CA CYS A 38 2.44 -6.82 5.65
C CYS A 38 2.43 -5.89 4.42
N LEU A 39 3.10 -4.74 4.51
CA LEU A 39 3.18 -3.79 3.40
C LEU A 39 3.85 -4.39 2.17
N GLU A 40 4.90 -5.17 2.36
CA GLU A 40 5.54 -5.88 1.25
C GLU A 40 4.56 -6.79 0.51
N SER A 41 3.71 -7.50 1.24
CA SER A 41 2.72 -8.38 0.61
C SER A 41 1.54 -7.60 0.02
N VAL A 42 1.10 -6.54 0.68
CA VAL A 42 -0.01 -5.70 0.21
C VAL A 42 0.34 -5.05 -1.13
N PHE A 43 1.55 -4.53 -1.28
CA PHE A 43 1.95 -3.88 -2.53
C PHE A 43 2.17 -4.85 -3.69
N ARG A 44 2.02 -6.16 -3.47
CA ARG A 44 2.03 -7.18 -4.52
C ARG A 44 0.63 -7.51 -5.04
N ILE A 45 -0.41 -6.92 -4.44
CA ILE A 45 -1.80 -7.17 -4.82
C ILE A 45 -2.05 -6.70 -6.25
N ASP A 46 -2.69 -7.54 -7.03
CA ASP A 46 -2.98 -7.28 -8.45
C ASP A 46 -4.33 -6.59 -8.65
N TYR A 47 -4.70 -5.72 -7.75
CA TYR A 47 -5.87 -4.86 -7.91
C TYR A 47 -5.39 -3.46 -8.30
N PRO A 48 -5.93 -2.85 -9.38
CA PRO A 48 -5.33 -1.66 -9.97
C PRO A 48 -5.62 -0.35 -9.23
N ASN A 49 -6.62 -0.30 -8.37
CA ASN A 49 -7.07 0.96 -7.78
C ASN A 49 -7.23 0.86 -6.26
N TYR A 50 -6.12 0.91 -5.55
CA TYR A 50 -6.16 0.89 -4.09
C TYR A 50 -5.22 1.92 -3.50
N GLN A 51 -5.49 2.28 -2.26
CA GLN A 51 -4.66 3.16 -1.47
C GLN A 51 -4.42 2.50 -0.12
N VAL A 52 -3.19 2.53 0.34
CA VAL A 52 -2.83 1.96 1.64
C VAL A 52 -2.73 3.08 2.66
N ILE A 53 -3.35 2.90 3.79
CA ILE A 53 -3.34 3.84 4.90
C ILE A 53 -2.83 3.11 6.14
N VAL A 54 -1.67 3.52 6.64
CA VAL A 54 -1.13 2.99 7.87
C VAL A 54 -1.50 3.94 9.01
N VAL A 55 -2.16 3.42 10.01
CA VAL A 55 -2.56 4.19 11.20
C VAL A 55 -1.74 3.71 12.39
N ASP A 56 -0.94 4.60 12.97
CA ASP A 56 -0.19 4.28 14.17
C ASP A 56 -0.95 4.76 15.41
N ASN A 57 -1.20 3.84 16.33
CA ASN A 57 -1.94 4.13 17.54
C ASN A 57 -1.00 4.53 18.68
N ASN A 58 -0.18 5.56 18.44
CA ASN A 58 0.74 6.13 19.42
C ASN A 58 1.75 5.11 19.98
N SER A 59 2.46 4.44 19.08
CA SER A 59 3.46 3.45 19.47
C SER A 59 4.63 4.08 20.20
N PRO A 60 5.02 3.57 21.38
CA PRO A 60 6.16 4.11 22.13
C PRO A 60 7.51 3.69 21.60
N ASN A 61 7.60 2.76 20.64
CA ASN A 61 8.85 2.20 20.14
C ASN A 61 9.35 2.84 18.82
N ASN A 62 8.86 4.02 18.46
CA ASN A 62 9.20 4.71 17.22
C ASN A 62 8.83 3.91 15.96
N SER A 63 7.76 3.13 16.01
CA SER A 63 7.31 2.31 14.88
C SER A 63 7.25 3.09 13.57
N MET A 64 6.73 4.30 13.58
CA MET A 64 6.56 5.10 12.37
C MET A 64 7.90 5.48 11.73
N GLU A 65 8.94 5.70 12.53
CA GLU A 65 10.27 6.00 12.00
C GLU A 65 10.85 4.81 11.23
N TYR A 66 10.63 3.60 11.73
CA TYR A 66 11.04 2.37 11.04
C TYR A 66 10.23 2.13 9.77
N ILE A 67 8.92 2.39 9.81
CA ILE A 67 8.05 2.22 8.66
C ILE A 67 8.43 3.22 7.55
N LYS A 68 8.71 4.47 7.91
CA LYS A 68 9.20 5.47 6.95
C LYS A 68 10.55 5.06 6.35
N ALA A 69 11.47 4.56 7.19
CA ALA A 69 12.78 4.08 6.73
C ALA A 69 12.61 2.95 5.71
N TRP A 70 11.70 2.04 5.96
CA TRP A 70 11.37 0.99 4.99
C TRP A 70 10.87 1.57 3.68
N ALA A 71 9.92 2.50 3.73
CA ALA A 71 9.37 3.13 2.54
C ALA A 71 10.43 3.86 1.71
N GLU A 72 11.39 4.45 2.38
CA GLU A 72 12.48 5.18 1.75
C GLU A 72 13.61 4.27 1.21
N GLY A 73 13.54 2.99 1.51
CA GLY A 73 14.54 2.02 1.06
C GLY A 73 15.73 1.85 1.99
N ASN A 74 15.64 2.37 3.22
CA ASN A 74 16.71 2.35 4.20
C ASN A 74 16.60 1.22 5.22
N LEU A 75 15.55 0.43 5.14
CA LEU A 75 15.30 -0.69 6.05
C LEU A 75 14.59 -1.80 5.28
N ASP A 76 15.17 -2.99 5.28
CA ASP A 76 14.61 -4.14 4.59
C ASP A 76 13.86 -5.06 5.53
N VAL A 77 12.86 -5.74 4.98
CA VAL A 77 12.19 -6.84 5.67
C VAL A 77 13.09 -8.07 5.60
N TRP A 78 13.26 -8.73 6.74
CA TRP A 78 13.98 -10.00 6.77
C TRP A 78 13.02 -11.14 7.15
N THR A 79 12.99 -12.16 6.32
CA THR A 79 12.21 -13.37 6.55
C THR A 79 13.13 -14.56 6.42
N LYS A 80 12.99 -15.55 7.31
CA LYS A 80 13.82 -16.75 7.27
C LYS A 80 13.71 -17.45 5.90
N PRO A 81 14.84 -17.91 5.35
CA PRO A 81 14.83 -18.58 4.04
C PRO A 81 13.91 -19.80 3.94
N ASP A 82 13.68 -20.48 5.05
CA ASP A 82 12.82 -21.67 5.12
C ASP A 82 11.35 -21.36 5.41
N ASN A 83 11.00 -20.09 5.58
CA ASN A 83 9.61 -19.70 5.81
C ASN A 83 8.82 -19.90 4.51
N PRO A 84 7.74 -20.71 4.52
CA PRO A 84 6.95 -20.96 3.30
C PRO A 84 6.25 -19.73 2.75
N LEU A 85 6.12 -18.67 3.55
CA LEU A 85 5.49 -17.41 3.13
C LEU A 85 6.50 -16.35 2.73
N ARG A 86 7.79 -16.69 2.66
CA ARG A 86 8.84 -15.72 2.32
C ARG A 86 8.62 -15.04 0.98
N HIS A 87 8.03 -15.73 0.03
CA HIS A 87 7.72 -15.19 -1.29
C HIS A 87 6.75 -13.99 -1.26
N LEU A 88 6.02 -13.79 -0.16
CA LEU A 88 5.11 -12.66 -0.01
C LEU A 88 5.83 -11.37 0.35
N SER A 89 7.09 -11.45 0.80
CA SER A 89 7.88 -10.28 1.17
C SER A 89 9.25 -10.25 0.51
N ASN A 90 9.59 -11.26 -0.29
CA ASN A 90 10.89 -11.35 -0.96
C ASN A 90 10.71 -11.80 -2.42
N PRO A 91 11.36 -11.16 -3.41
CA PRO A 91 12.21 -9.99 -3.26
C PRO A 91 11.42 -8.74 -2.86
N PRO A 92 12.08 -7.74 -2.24
CA PRO A 92 11.36 -6.53 -1.80
C PRO A 92 10.74 -5.78 -2.97
N VAL A 93 9.62 -5.11 -2.71
CA VAL A 93 9.02 -4.21 -3.69
C VAL A 93 9.97 -3.05 -3.99
N PRO A 94 9.88 -2.44 -5.18
CA PRO A 94 10.75 -1.30 -5.52
C PRO A 94 10.62 -0.16 -4.51
N LYS A 95 11.75 0.47 -4.21
CA LYS A 95 11.83 1.61 -3.31
C LYS A 95 12.37 2.83 -4.08
N PRO A 96 12.07 4.06 -3.66
CA PRO A 96 11.20 4.38 -2.54
C PRO A 96 9.71 4.16 -2.85
N VAL A 97 8.94 3.85 -1.81
CA VAL A 97 7.48 3.86 -1.88
C VAL A 97 7.04 5.27 -1.46
N PRO A 98 6.40 6.03 -2.34
CA PRO A 98 5.99 7.39 -1.99
C PRO A 98 4.90 7.38 -0.92
N TYR A 99 4.97 8.33 0.00
CA TYR A 99 3.99 8.43 1.07
C TYR A 99 3.80 9.88 1.49
N VAL A 100 2.67 10.13 2.14
CA VAL A 100 2.39 11.37 2.85
C VAL A 100 2.21 11.04 4.32
N PHE A 101 2.92 11.75 5.17
CA PHE A 101 2.82 11.57 6.62
C PHE A 101 1.97 12.67 7.23
N TYR A 102 1.04 12.27 8.10
CA TYR A 102 0.25 13.20 8.91
C TYR A 102 0.39 12.86 10.38
N ASN A 103 0.55 13.89 11.22
CA ASN A 103 0.37 13.70 12.63
C ASN A 103 -1.14 13.67 12.94
N LYS A 104 -1.48 13.38 14.20
CA LYS A 104 -2.88 13.25 14.61
C LYS A 104 -3.70 14.50 14.28
N GLU A 105 -3.17 15.66 14.59
CA GLU A 105 -3.87 16.93 14.36
C GLU A 105 -4.13 17.18 12.87
N GLU A 106 -3.12 16.96 12.05
CA GLU A 106 -3.25 17.13 10.58
C GLU A 106 -4.26 16.14 10.00
N ALA A 107 -4.24 14.89 10.46
CA ALA A 107 -5.16 13.85 10.02
C ALA A 107 -6.61 14.19 10.42
N GLU A 108 -6.82 14.67 11.64
CA GLU A 108 -8.14 15.07 12.12
C GLU A 108 -8.73 16.24 11.33
N LYS A 109 -7.88 17.09 10.77
CA LYS A 109 -8.29 18.19 9.91
C LYS A 109 -8.54 17.77 8.46
N GLY A 110 -8.38 16.50 8.14
CA GLY A 110 -8.63 15.95 6.81
C GLY A 110 -7.41 15.86 5.91
N GLY A 111 -6.21 16.08 6.43
CA GLY A 111 -4.97 16.01 5.67
C GLY A 111 -4.79 17.15 4.66
N ASN A 112 -3.99 16.90 3.64
CA ASN A 112 -3.69 17.87 2.58
C ASN A 112 -3.94 17.24 1.22
N LYS A 113 -5.09 17.55 0.63
CA LYS A 113 -5.53 16.97 -0.64
C LYS A 113 -4.62 17.33 -1.81
N GLU A 114 -4.05 18.53 -1.79
CA GLU A 114 -3.12 18.95 -2.83
C GLU A 114 -1.84 18.11 -2.82
N LEU A 115 -1.29 17.86 -1.64
CA LEU A 115 -0.13 17.03 -1.48
C LEU A 115 -0.42 15.58 -1.88
N GLU A 116 -1.59 15.06 -1.50
CA GLU A 116 -2.03 13.71 -1.86
C GLU A 116 -2.20 13.56 -3.36
N SER A 117 -2.81 14.54 -4.02
CA SER A 117 -3.03 14.50 -5.47
C SER A 117 -1.71 14.47 -6.25
N HIS A 118 -0.67 15.08 -5.72
CA HIS A 118 0.65 15.08 -6.34
C HIS A 118 1.22 13.67 -6.47
N TYR A 119 0.98 12.82 -5.48
CA TYR A 119 1.41 11.43 -5.52
C TYR A 119 0.50 10.57 -6.39
N ASP A 120 -0.79 10.84 -6.37
CA ASP A 120 -1.74 10.16 -7.25
C ASP A 120 -1.40 10.37 -8.72
N GLU A 121 -1.04 11.58 -9.10
CA GLU A 121 -0.63 11.89 -10.47
C GLU A 121 0.69 11.22 -10.84
N LYS A 122 1.65 11.19 -9.94
CA LYS A 122 2.95 10.57 -10.18
C LYS A 122 2.89 9.06 -10.28
N SER A 123 1.88 8.46 -9.71
CA SER A 123 1.64 7.04 -9.84
C SER A 123 0.89 6.66 -11.09
N LEU A 124 0.60 7.63 -11.97
CA LEU A 124 -0.03 7.36 -13.26
C LEU A 124 0.80 6.39 -14.08
N GLY A 125 0.14 5.39 -14.62
CA GLY A 125 0.79 4.30 -15.32
C GLY A 125 1.38 3.27 -14.38
N LYS A 126 1.36 3.55 -13.09
CA LYS A 126 1.65 2.61 -12.03
C LYS A 126 0.38 2.36 -11.27
N LYS A 127 0.33 1.32 -10.53
CA LYS A 127 -0.78 1.10 -9.62
C LYS A 127 -0.73 2.15 -8.53
N SER A 128 -1.86 2.48 -7.97
CA SER A 128 -1.94 3.43 -6.86
C SER A 128 -1.29 2.83 -5.62
N ASN A 129 0.01 2.90 -5.55
CA ASN A 129 0.80 2.34 -4.47
C ASN A 129 1.14 3.38 -3.41
N ASP A 130 0.41 4.48 -3.40
CA ASP A 130 0.60 5.50 -2.40
C ASP A 130 -0.08 5.09 -1.10
N TYR A 131 0.52 5.48 0.00
CA TYR A 131 -0.13 5.30 1.29
C TYR A 131 0.08 6.53 2.15
N ASN A 132 -0.90 6.77 3.01
CA ASN A 132 -0.88 7.88 3.97
C ASN A 132 -0.60 7.30 5.36
N LEU A 133 0.29 7.92 6.04
CA LEU A 133 0.66 7.53 7.40
C LEU A 133 0.09 8.48 8.42
#